data_067f50fddfdc751c4c4ca026e87d5458
#
_entry.id   067f50fddfdc751c4c4ca026e87d5458
#
_cell.length_a   1.000
_cell.length_b   1.000
_cell.length_c   1.000
_cell.angle_alpha   90.00
_cell.angle_beta   90.00
_cell.angle_gamma   90.00
#
_symmetry.space_group_name_H-M   'P 1'
#
loop_
_entity.id
_entity.type
_entity.pdbx_description
1 polymer ?
#
loop_
_entity_poly.entity_id
_entity_poly.type
_entity_poly.pdbx_seq_one_letter_code
_entity_poly.pdbx_strand_id
1 'polypeptide(L)'
;MKLTFPDGFVFGTSTAAAQIETAFDHDWQGVKARNGSVFQQTTDHEKRFKEDAEIIASLAPNYRMSLMWSKLQRAPYENLHQPTVRSYRHFIEDLKGRGVDIMMVLHHFTNPLWFSKNGGWEKADNVPLWIDFAKKVVDEFGPYVSYWNTFNEPNVYASYGWITGFFPPFKTNPLLAGRVIKNMSVAHSHVYDYIKAKFPEHPVGISHNATIFSAENLLGWFPARLADWWFMEYVPGHFEKVDFFGMSYYGRIPHDPMPITYLETPHKIKEMGRAHDDIWEYHPEGLRTCIDRYWNKYGKPIIITENGVCDESDFLRLQAIQDYAQIVHEAIKDGIDIKGYYFWSTWDNFEWHLGPTMRFGLYECDLKTMNRMRRPSGDLFASLAYSKKINISRSS
;
A
#
# COMPACT_ATOMS: atom_id res chain seq x y z
N MET A 1 -22.42 2.85 19.58
CA MET A 1 -22.75 1.49 19.09
C MET A 1 -21.50 0.62 19.18
N LYS A 2 -21.64 -0.67 19.57
CA LYS A 2 -20.49 -1.59 19.63
C LYS A 2 -20.49 -2.47 18.38
N LEU A 3 -19.40 -2.46 17.63
CA LEU A 3 -19.17 -3.36 16.50
C LEU A 3 -18.32 -4.56 16.94
N THR A 4 -18.57 -5.73 16.36
CA THR A 4 -17.78 -6.95 16.60
C THR A 4 -17.51 -7.62 15.27
N PHE A 5 -16.23 -7.78 14.92
CA PHE A 5 -15.78 -8.44 13.69
C PHE A 5 -15.73 -9.96 13.86
N PRO A 6 -15.85 -10.73 12.78
CA PRO A 6 -15.75 -12.19 12.82
C PRO A 6 -14.39 -12.67 13.36
N ASP A 7 -14.34 -13.84 13.98
CA ASP A 7 -13.09 -14.41 14.55
C ASP A 7 -11.97 -14.58 13.53
N GLY A 8 -12.29 -14.95 12.29
CA GLY A 8 -11.33 -15.08 11.18
C GLY A 8 -10.91 -13.76 10.53
N PHE A 9 -11.49 -12.60 10.93
CA PHE A 9 -11.13 -11.32 10.33
C PHE A 9 -9.73 -10.87 10.76
N VAL A 10 -8.93 -10.42 9.79
CA VAL A 10 -7.53 -10.04 9.98
C VAL A 10 -7.42 -8.53 10.17
N PHE A 11 -6.84 -8.08 11.29
CA PHE A 11 -6.37 -6.70 11.45
C PHE A 11 -4.85 -6.66 11.42
N GLY A 12 -4.28 -5.72 10.68
CA GLY A 12 -2.84 -5.54 10.55
C GLY A 12 -2.44 -4.08 10.38
N THR A 13 -1.14 -3.82 10.44
CA THR A 13 -0.54 -2.56 10.02
C THR A 13 0.37 -2.79 8.82
N SER A 14 0.74 -1.74 8.11
CA SER A 14 1.56 -1.86 6.90
C SER A 14 2.68 -0.83 6.80
N THR A 15 3.75 -1.21 6.10
CA THR A 15 4.84 -0.33 5.65
C THR A 15 5.37 -0.78 4.29
N ALA A 16 6.13 0.10 3.64
CA ALA A 16 6.90 -0.23 2.44
C ALA A 16 8.41 -0.12 2.73
N ALA A 17 9.18 -1.14 2.37
CA ALA A 17 10.61 -1.20 2.67
C ALA A 17 11.37 0.08 2.25
N ALA A 18 11.13 0.57 1.04
CA ALA A 18 11.81 1.76 0.55
C ALA A 18 11.48 3.03 1.36
N GLN A 19 10.28 3.13 1.95
CA GLN A 19 9.87 4.29 2.74
C GLN A 19 10.45 4.29 4.17
N ILE A 20 10.94 3.14 4.65
CA ILE A 20 11.41 2.97 6.03
C ILE A 20 12.87 2.55 6.14
N GLU A 21 13.46 2.01 5.09
CA GLU A 21 14.86 1.60 5.04
C GLU A 21 15.72 2.60 4.28
N THR A 22 17.00 2.67 4.61
CA THR A 22 17.96 3.47 3.86
C THR A 22 18.03 3.04 2.40
N ALA A 23 17.92 3.99 1.49
CA ALA A 23 17.95 3.76 0.05
C ALA A 23 19.26 3.07 -0.39
N PHE A 24 19.14 2.06 -1.24
CA PHE A 24 20.26 1.30 -1.75
C PHE A 24 20.05 0.90 -3.20
N ASP A 25 20.76 1.52 -4.12
CA ASP A 25 20.88 1.18 -5.55
C ASP A 25 19.54 0.92 -6.26
N HIS A 26 18.53 1.74 -5.96
CA HIS A 26 17.21 1.71 -6.60
C HIS A 26 16.84 3.06 -7.25
N ASP A 27 15.84 3.03 -8.11
CA ASP A 27 15.43 4.16 -8.96
C ASP A 27 14.91 5.39 -8.19
N TRP A 28 14.54 5.25 -6.91
CA TRP A 28 14.17 6.36 -6.04
C TRP A 28 15.36 6.99 -5.30
N GLN A 29 16.52 6.36 -5.27
CA GLN A 29 17.67 6.88 -4.54
C GLN A 29 18.11 8.24 -5.11
N GLY A 30 18.17 9.25 -4.26
CA GLY A 30 18.55 10.61 -4.64
C GLY A 30 17.43 11.44 -5.28
N VAL A 31 16.23 10.90 -5.44
CA VAL A 31 15.06 11.64 -5.93
C VAL A 31 14.71 12.74 -4.92
N LYS A 32 14.49 13.95 -5.44
CA LYS A 32 14.04 15.09 -4.63
C LYS A 32 12.51 15.07 -4.52
N ALA A 33 12.03 15.07 -3.31
CA ALA A 33 10.62 15.28 -3.01
C ALA A 33 10.21 16.75 -3.24
N ARG A 34 8.91 17.03 -3.31
CA ARG A 34 8.36 18.38 -3.53
C ARG A 34 8.80 19.40 -2.47
N ASN A 35 9.00 18.99 -1.23
CA ASN A 35 9.49 19.84 -0.15
C ASN A 35 11.02 20.02 -0.16
N GLY A 36 11.73 19.50 -1.17
CA GLY A 36 13.18 19.57 -1.32
C GLY A 36 13.98 18.50 -0.58
N SER A 37 13.34 17.66 0.24
CA SER A 37 13.99 16.51 0.88
C SER A 37 14.46 15.50 -0.16
N VAL A 38 15.56 14.80 0.14
CA VAL A 38 16.13 13.80 -0.76
C VAL A 38 15.75 12.40 -0.26
N PHE A 39 15.26 11.55 -1.15
CA PHE A 39 14.96 10.15 -0.85
C PHE A 39 16.28 9.37 -0.69
N GLN A 40 16.75 9.27 0.53
CA GLN A 40 18.03 8.62 0.87
C GLN A 40 17.93 7.91 2.22
N GLN A 41 17.91 8.66 3.30
CA GLN A 41 17.68 8.15 4.65
C GLN A 41 16.19 8.31 4.98
N THR A 42 15.60 7.27 5.54
CA THR A 42 14.18 7.24 5.90
C THR A 42 14.04 7.09 7.42
N THR A 43 13.64 5.92 7.92
CA THR A 43 13.38 5.73 9.37
C THR A 43 14.38 4.78 10.04
N ASP A 44 15.47 4.41 9.39
CA ASP A 44 16.51 3.50 9.90
C ASP A 44 15.96 2.13 10.38
N HIS A 45 14.89 1.65 9.76
CA HIS A 45 14.23 0.40 10.14
C HIS A 45 15.21 -0.78 10.25
N GLU A 46 16.12 -0.92 9.29
CA GLU A 46 17.11 -2.00 9.26
C GLU A 46 18.09 -2.01 10.44
N LYS A 47 18.21 -0.90 11.17
CA LYS A 47 19.00 -0.79 12.38
C LYS A 47 18.18 -0.97 13.66
N ARG A 48 16.84 -1.02 13.52
CA ARG A 48 15.88 -0.99 14.63
C ARG A 48 14.92 -2.19 14.60
N PHE A 49 15.25 -3.26 13.90
CA PHE A 49 14.37 -4.41 13.71
C PHE A 49 13.72 -4.90 15.01
N LYS A 50 14.48 -4.99 16.11
CA LYS A 50 13.94 -5.43 17.38
C LYS A 50 12.90 -4.47 17.95
N GLU A 51 13.21 -3.16 17.98
CA GLU A 51 12.28 -2.11 18.44
C GLU A 51 11.02 -2.07 17.55
N ASP A 52 11.22 -2.09 16.25
CA ASP A 52 10.12 -2.02 15.28
C ASP A 52 9.25 -3.28 15.31
N ALA A 53 9.83 -4.47 15.58
CA ALA A 53 9.06 -5.70 15.80
C ALA A 53 8.18 -5.61 17.06
N GLU A 54 8.69 -4.99 18.13
CA GLU A 54 7.92 -4.73 19.36
C GLU A 54 6.75 -3.77 19.08
N ILE A 55 6.99 -2.70 18.33
CA ILE A 55 5.98 -1.73 17.92
C ILE A 55 4.89 -2.42 17.09
N ILE A 56 5.26 -3.17 16.06
CA ILE A 56 4.32 -3.88 15.19
C ILE A 56 3.46 -4.83 16.01
N ALA A 57 4.09 -5.68 16.81
CA ALA A 57 3.38 -6.63 17.67
C ALA A 57 2.48 -5.94 18.72
N SER A 58 2.80 -4.72 19.14
CA SER A 58 1.96 -3.97 20.08
C SER A 58 0.70 -3.38 19.43
N LEU A 59 0.68 -3.26 18.10
CA LEU A 59 -0.42 -2.65 17.35
C LEU A 59 -1.39 -3.66 16.76
N ALA A 60 -0.90 -4.78 16.23
CA ALA A 60 -1.76 -5.75 15.54
C ALA A 60 -1.11 -7.12 15.40
N PRO A 61 -1.93 -8.21 15.31
CA PRO A 61 -1.43 -9.56 15.10
C PRO A 61 -1.05 -9.87 13.64
N ASN A 62 -1.11 -8.89 12.75
CA ASN A 62 -0.71 -9.07 11.35
C ASN A 62 0.09 -7.85 10.85
N TYR A 63 1.03 -8.11 9.96
CA TYR A 63 1.87 -7.07 9.39
C TYR A 63 2.04 -7.26 7.89
N ARG A 64 1.77 -6.20 7.11
CA ARG A 64 2.00 -6.16 5.68
C ARG A 64 3.29 -5.42 5.40
N MET A 65 4.25 -6.10 4.79
CA MET A 65 5.58 -5.56 4.51
C MET A 65 6.02 -5.87 3.09
N SER A 66 6.95 -5.10 2.58
CA SER A 66 7.70 -5.42 1.37
C SER A 66 9.17 -5.68 1.69
N LEU A 67 9.90 -6.16 0.69
CA LEU A 67 11.34 -6.36 0.74
C LEU A 67 12.01 -5.44 -0.28
N MET A 68 13.20 -4.94 0.00
CA MET A 68 13.94 -4.12 -0.95
C MET A 68 14.66 -5.00 -1.97
N TRP A 69 14.11 -5.07 -3.18
CA TRP A 69 14.66 -5.88 -4.27
C TRP A 69 16.12 -5.59 -4.54
N SER A 70 16.52 -4.31 -4.62
CA SER A 70 17.91 -3.91 -4.90
C SER A 70 18.92 -4.37 -3.84
N LYS A 71 18.50 -4.51 -2.58
CA LYS A 71 19.35 -5.07 -1.50
C LYS A 71 19.47 -6.59 -1.61
N LEU A 72 18.40 -7.25 -2.03
CA LEU A 72 18.33 -8.72 -2.10
C LEU A 72 18.97 -9.28 -3.37
N GLN A 73 18.79 -8.64 -4.52
CA GLN A 73 19.37 -9.10 -5.79
C GLN A 73 20.06 -7.93 -6.49
N ARG A 74 21.39 -7.97 -6.54
CA ARG A 74 22.23 -6.84 -6.94
C ARG A 74 22.52 -6.81 -8.45
N ALA A 75 22.30 -7.93 -9.14
CA ALA A 75 22.44 -8.07 -10.57
C ALA A 75 21.42 -9.05 -11.16
N PRO A 76 21.16 -9.00 -12.50
CA PRO A 76 20.25 -9.92 -13.16
C PRO A 76 20.60 -11.39 -12.86
N TYR A 77 19.59 -12.17 -12.47
CA TYR A 77 19.70 -13.61 -12.17
C TYR A 77 20.67 -14.00 -11.03
N GLU A 78 21.29 -13.03 -10.35
CA GLU A 78 22.16 -13.30 -9.20
C GLU A 78 21.36 -13.95 -8.07
N ASN A 79 22.03 -14.79 -7.28
CA ASN A 79 21.42 -15.33 -6.06
C ASN A 79 21.14 -14.21 -5.06
N LEU A 80 20.16 -14.45 -4.19
CA LEU A 80 19.85 -13.47 -3.14
C LEU A 80 21.08 -13.24 -2.25
N HIS A 81 21.34 -11.97 -1.96
CA HIS A 81 22.44 -11.54 -1.11
C HIS A 81 22.27 -12.05 0.32
N GLN A 82 23.05 -13.06 0.70
CA GLN A 82 22.85 -13.82 1.92
C GLN A 82 22.89 -12.99 3.23
N PRO A 83 23.75 -11.95 3.37
CA PRO A 83 23.66 -11.08 4.55
C PRO A 83 22.32 -10.37 4.67
N THR A 84 21.75 -9.86 3.57
CA THR A 84 20.41 -9.22 3.55
C THR A 84 19.31 -10.23 3.83
N VAL A 85 19.40 -11.44 3.25
CA VAL A 85 18.46 -12.55 3.52
C VAL A 85 18.43 -12.85 5.01
N ARG A 86 19.60 -13.04 5.64
CA ARG A 86 19.67 -13.33 7.10
C ARG A 86 19.08 -12.20 7.94
N SER A 87 19.29 -10.95 7.55
CA SER A 87 18.74 -9.80 8.26
C SER A 87 17.21 -9.78 8.22
N TYR A 88 16.60 -9.93 7.03
CA TYR A 88 15.14 -10.01 6.90
C TYR A 88 14.56 -11.26 7.59
N ARG A 89 15.22 -12.41 7.44
CA ARG A 89 14.76 -13.65 8.09
C ARG A 89 14.73 -13.48 9.61
N HIS A 90 15.76 -12.92 10.21
CA HIS A 90 15.79 -12.66 11.66
C HIS A 90 14.66 -11.75 12.11
N PHE A 91 14.38 -10.68 11.35
CA PHE A 91 13.24 -9.80 11.63
C PHE A 91 11.89 -10.52 11.52
N ILE A 92 11.71 -11.31 10.46
CA ILE A 92 10.49 -12.08 10.22
C ILE A 92 10.29 -13.14 11.32
N GLU A 93 11.34 -13.84 11.72
CA GLU A 93 11.30 -14.82 12.80
C GLU A 93 10.97 -14.18 14.16
N ASP A 94 11.49 -12.98 14.46
CA ASP A 94 11.11 -12.22 15.66
C ASP A 94 9.63 -11.84 15.64
N LEU A 95 9.11 -11.34 14.51
CA LEU A 95 7.68 -11.08 14.35
C LEU A 95 6.82 -12.33 14.55
N LYS A 96 7.20 -13.45 13.93
CA LYS A 96 6.49 -14.74 14.10
C LYS A 96 6.55 -15.22 15.54
N GLY A 97 7.70 -15.07 16.22
CA GLY A 97 7.86 -15.39 17.65
C GLY A 97 6.96 -14.56 18.56
N ARG A 98 6.56 -13.35 18.12
CA ARG A 98 5.60 -12.48 18.81
C ARG A 98 4.14 -12.73 18.40
N GLY A 99 3.87 -13.72 17.56
CA GLY A 99 2.53 -14.05 17.09
C GLY A 99 2.01 -13.15 15.97
N VAL A 100 2.91 -12.49 15.22
CA VAL A 100 2.53 -11.64 14.08
C VAL A 100 2.58 -12.43 12.78
N ASP A 101 1.47 -12.50 12.07
CA ASP A 101 1.37 -13.08 10.73
C ASP A 101 1.75 -12.07 9.65
N ILE A 102 2.29 -12.56 8.54
CA ILE A 102 2.90 -11.71 7.52
C ILE A 102 2.16 -11.78 6.19
N MET A 103 1.79 -10.61 5.66
CA MET A 103 1.48 -10.40 4.25
C MET A 103 2.72 -9.82 3.57
N MET A 104 3.29 -10.56 2.61
CA MET A 104 4.48 -10.15 1.88
C MET A 104 4.13 -9.49 0.55
N VAL A 105 4.63 -8.28 0.34
CA VAL A 105 4.54 -7.55 -0.94
C VAL A 105 5.82 -7.72 -1.73
N LEU A 106 5.73 -8.29 -2.94
CA LEU A 106 6.91 -8.59 -3.76
C LEU A 106 7.44 -7.37 -4.54
N HIS A 107 6.56 -6.44 -4.92
CA HIS A 107 6.95 -5.19 -5.59
C HIS A 107 6.18 -4.01 -5.01
N HIS A 108 6.90 -3.02 -4.50
CA HIS A 108 6.33 -1.81 -3.92
C HIS A 108 7.06 -0.57 -4.44
N PHE A 109 6.77 -0.18 -5.70
CA PHE A 109 7.17 1.03 -6.43
C PHE A 109 8.66 1.19 -6.76
N THR A 110 9.55 0.38 -6.20
CA THR A 110 11.00 0.54 -6.40
C THR A 110 11.59 -0.60 -7.22
N ASN A 111 12.55 -0.25 -8.06
CA ASN A 111 13.28 -1.21 -8.86
C ASN A 111 14.79 -1.00 -8.69
N PRO A 112 15.61 -2.06 -8.74
CA PRO A 112 17.06 -1.92 -8.81
C PRO A 112 17.48 -1.03 -9.98
N LEU A 113 18.53 -0.23 -9.80
CA LEU A 113 19.02 0.64 -10.88
C LEU A 113 19.40 -0.11 -12.14
N TRP A 114 19.96 -1.34 -12.02
CA TRP A 114 20.28 -2.16 -13.18
C TRP A 114 19.04 -2.56 -13.98
N PHE A 115 17.89 -2.80 -13.31
CA PHE A 115 16.61 -3.10 -13.97
C PHE A 115 16.05 -1.85 -14.65
N SER A 116 16.00 -0.71 -13.94
CA SER A 116 15.48 0.55 -14.47
C SER A 116 16.31 1.08 -15.62
N LYS A 117 17.65 1.04 -15.53
CA LYS A 117 18.57 1.43 -16.60
C LYS A 117 18.45 0.55 -17.86
N ASN A 118 18.05 -0.71 -17.70
CA ASN A 118 17.76 -1.60 -18.84
C ASN A 118 16.38 -1.37 -19.46
N GLY A 119 15.63 -0.36 -19.03
CA GLY A 119 14.30 0.00 -19.53
C GLY A 119 13.14 -0.50 -18.67
N GLY A 120 13.43 -1.11 -17.52
CA GLY A 120 12.44 -1.46 -16.50
C GLY A 120 11.24 -2.25 -17.06
N TRP A 121 10.09 -1.96 -16.55
CA TRP A 121 8.82 -2.59 -16.94
C TRP A 121 8.31 -2.25 -18.35
N GLU A 122 8.95 -1.30 -19.04
CA GLU A 122 8.60 -0.99 -20.45
C GLU A 122 8.99 -2.11 -21.43
N LYS A 123 9.99 -2.92 -21.09
CA LYS A 123 10.48 -4.01 -21.92
C LYS A 123 9.96 -5.36 -21.46
N ALA A 124 9.30 -6.09 -22.34
CA ALA A 124 8.83 -7.44 -22.06
C ALA A 124 9.98 -8.40 -21.69
N ASP A 125 11.16 -8.21 -22.28
CA ASP A 125 12.36 -9.02 -22.01
C ASP A 125 12.87 -8.89 -20.55
N ASN A 126 12.42 -7.87 -19.82
CA ASN A 126 12.76 -7.69 -18.41
C ASN A 126 11.80 -8.44 -17.46
N VAL A 127 10.64 -8.88 -17.94
CA VAL A 127 9.66 -9.61 -17.13
C VAL A 127 10.26 -10.86 -16.47
N PRO A 128 11.06 -11.70 -17.17
CA PRO A 128 11.73 -12.85 -16.57
C PRO A 128 12.67 -12.49 -15.42
N LEU A 129 13.28 -11.30 -15.43
CA LEU A 129 14.19 -10.84 -14.37
C LEU A 129 13.47 -10.67 -13.03
N TRP A 130 12.27 -10.07 -13.06
CA TRP A 130 11.46 -9.93 -11.85
C TRP A 130 10.87 -11.28 -11.41
N ILE A 131 10.45 -12.13 -12.35
CA ILE A 131 9.95 -13.48 -12.03
C ILE A 131 11.04 -14.29 -11.32
N ASP A 132 12.29 -14.23 -11.79
CA ASP A 132 13.43 -14.90 -11.15
C ASP A 132 13.63 -14.42 -9.72
N PHE A 133 13.62 -13.11 -9.49
CA PHE A 133 13.69 -12.53 -8.16
C PHE A 133 12.53 -12.99 -7.27
N ALA A 134 11.29 -12.86 -7.75
CA ALA A 134 10.11 -13.22 -6.99
C ALA A 134 10.09 -14.69 -6.59
N LYS A 135 10.48 -15.60 -7.49
CA LYS A 135 10.61 -17.02 -7.18
C LYS A 135 11.63 -17.30 -6.09
N LYS A 136 12.80 -16.65 -6.14
CA LYS A 136 13.82 -16.78 -5.08
C LYS A 136 13.32 -16.26 -3.73
N VAL A 137 12.56 -15.17 -3.73
CA VAL A 137 11.92 -14.65 -2.50
C VAL A 137 10.87 -15.62 -1.96
N VAL A 138 10.05 -16.20 -2.84
CA VAL A 138 9.06 -17.22 -2.45
C VAL A 138 9.74 -18.46 -1.88
N ASP A 139 10.83 -18.92 -2.48
CA ASP A 139 11.59 -20.07 -1.98
C ASP A 139 12.18 -19.82 -0.60
N GLU A 140 12.68 -18.62 -0.39
CA GLU A 140 13.38 -18.23 0.84
C GLU A 140 12.43 -17.93 2.00
N PHE A 141 11.38 -17.17 1.74
CA PHE A 141 10.52 -16.63 2.80
C PHE A 141 9.12 -17.28 2.87
N GLY A 142 8.77 -18.11 1.89
CA GLY A 142 7.44 -18.73 1.83
C GLY A 142 6.98 -19.41 3.11
N PRO A 143 7.83 -20.16 3.84
CA PRO A 143 7.43 -20.79 5.10
C PRO A 143 6.95 -19.84 6.21
N TYR A 144 7.26 -18.54 6.09
CA TYR A 144 6.91 -17.53 7.09
C TYR A 144 5.70 -16.66 6.69
N VAL A 145 5.27 -16.75 5.42
CA VAL A 145 4.28 -15.84 4.84
C VAL A 145 2.89 -16.46 4.88
N SER A 146 1.91 -15.69 5.33
CA SER A 146 0.49 -16.12 5.35
C SER A 146 -0.28 -15.63 4.12
N TYR A 147 0.08 -14.49 3.54
CA TYR A 147 -0.55 -13.89 2.37
C TYR A 147 0.50 -13.31 1.43
N TRP A 148 0.32 -13.49 0.12
CA TRP A 148 1.18 -12.89 -0.89
C TRP A 148 0.47 -11.76 -1.62
N ASN A 149 1.13 -10.63 -1.72
CA ASN A 149 0.75 -9.51 -2.56
C ASN A 149 1.84 -9.30 -3.61
N THR A 150 1.58 -9.60 -4.87
CA THR A 150 2.62 -9.54 -5.90
C THR A 150 3.03 -8.11 -6.24
N PHE A 151 2.05 -7.22 -6.40
CA PHE A 151 2.28 -5.81 -6.71
C PHE A 151 1.45 -4.90 -5.83
N ASN A 152 2.07 -3.86 -5.29
CA ASN A 152 1.36 -2.75 -4.69
C ASN A 152 0.96 -1.75 -5.75
N GLU A 153 -0.31 -1.42 -5.82
CA GLU A 153 -0.93 -0.35 -6.61
C GLU A 153 -0.34 -0.16 -8.02
N PRO A 154 -0.41 -1.16 -8.91
CA PRO A 154 0.12 -1.02 -10.27
C PRO A 154 -0.53 0.13 -11.04
N ASN A 155 -1.79 0.48 -10.72
CA ASN A 155 -2.49 1.62 -11.28
C ASN A 155 -1.84 2.96 -10.88
N VAL A 156 -1.46 3.14 -9.62
CA VAL A 156 -0.71 4.32 -9.16
C VAL A 156 0.70 4.33 -9.76
N TYR A 157 1.41 3.20 -9.68
CA TYR A 157 2.77 3.08 -10.20
C TYR A 157 2.86 3.45 -11.68
N ALA A 158 1.98 2.89 -12.52
CA ALA A 158 1.96 3.20 -13.95
C ALA A 158 1.50 4.62 -14.24
N SER A 159 0.52 5.15 -13.48
CA SER A 159 0.06 6.52 -13.64
C SER A 159 1.16 7.53 -13.30
N TYR A 160 1.81 7.35 -12.16
CA TYR A 160 2.79 8.32 -11.69
C TYR A 160 4.12 8.19 -12.41
N GLY A 161 4.48 7.00 -12.85
CA GLY A 161 5.70 6.78 -13.62
C GLY A 161 5.62 7.19 -15.08
N TRP A 162 4.42 7.06 -15.72
CA TRP A 162 4.30 7.20 -17.17
C TRP A 162 3.16 8.10 -17.67
N ILE A 163 2.23 8.55 -16.81
CA ILE A 163 1.19 9.49 -17.22
C ILE A 163 1.48 10.90 -16.66
N THR A 164 1.72 11.00 -15.34
CA THR A 164 1.96 12.30 -14.68
C THR A 164 3.44 12.63 -14.51
N GLY A 165 4.31 11.63 -14.51
CA GLY A 165 5.76 11.81 -14.34
C GLY A 165 6.19 12.16 -12.92
N PHE A 166 5.44 11.79 -11.88
CA PHE A 166 5.80 12.05 -10.48
C PHE A 166 6.74 11.00 -9.90
N PHE A 167 6.72 9.78 -10.44
CA PHE A 167 7.57 8.66 -10.02
C PHE A 167 8.62 8.36 -11.08
N PRO A 168 9.76 7.74 -10.72
CA PRO A 168 10.65 7.16 -11.72
C PRO A 168 9.87 6.23 -12.67
N PRO A 169 10.12 6.28 -13.98
CA PRO A 169 11.17 7.00 -14.69
C PRO A 169 10.78 8.43 -15.14
N PHE A 170 9.81 9.09 -14.52
CA PHE A 170 9.38 10.48 -14.75
C PHE A 170 8.92 10.77 -16.18
N LYS A 171 8.25 9.81 -16.81
CA LYS A 171 7.74 9.91 -18.19
C LYS A 171 6.28 10.39 -18.22
N THR A 172 5.90 10.96 -19.36
CA THR A 172 4.52 11.41 -19.65
C THR A 172 4.04 10.76 -20.95
N ASN A 173 3.93 9.43 -20.97
CA ASN A 173 3.52 8.66 -22.14
C ASN A 173 2.51 7.57 -21.76
N PRO A 174 1.19 7.81 -21.88
CA PRO A 174 0.15 6.87 -21.50
C PRO A 174 0.21 5.52 -22.24
N LEU A 175 0.74 5.48 -23.45
CA LEU A 175 0.90 4.20 -24.20
C LEU A 175 1.92 3.29 -23.50
N LEU A 176 2.97 3.87 -22.94
CA LEU A 176 3.93 3.11 -22.14
C LEU A 176 3.32 2.64 -20.83
N ALA A 177 2.46 3.43 -20.19
CA ALA A 177 1.74 3.02 -18.98
C ALA A 177 0.94 1.72 -19.22
N GLY A 178 0.19 1.65 -20.32
CA GLY A 178 -0.54 0.43 -20.70
C GLY A 178 0.38 -0.78 -20.94
N ARG A 179 1.55 -0.55 -21.56
CA ARG A 179 2.56 -1.62 -21.75
C ARG A 179 3.13 -2.10 -20.41
N VAL A 180 3.43 -1.20 -19.50
CA VAL A 180 3.90 -1.52 -18.15
C VAL A 180 2.89 -2.40 -17.43
N ILE A 181 1.61 -2.03 -17.43
CA ILE A 181 0.54 -2.83 -16.82
C ILE A 181 0.48 -4.23 -17.42
N LYS A 182 0.54 -4.35 -18.75
CA LYS A 182 0.57 -5.65 -19.42
C LYS A 182 1.77 -6.51 -18.99
N ASN A 183 2.96 -5.94 -18.92
CA ASN A 183 4.16 -6.66 -18.50
C ASN A 183 4.09 -7.09 -17.04
N MET A 184 3.59 -6.22 -16.14
CA MET A 184 3.37 -6.55 -14.74
C MET A 184 2.32 -7.67 -14.58
N SER A 185 1.24 -7.67 -15.36
CA SER A 185 0.20 -8.70 -15.27
C SER A 185 0.70 -10.07 -15.75
N VAL A 186 1.56 -10.12 -16.77
CA VAL A 186 2.25 -11.36 -17.19
C VAL A 186 3.14 -11.86 -16.05
N ALA A 187 3.95 -10.99 -15.45
CA ALA A 187 4.81 -11.33 -14.33
C ALA A 187 4.01 -11.88 -13.13
N HIS A 188 2.91 -11.19 -12.78
CA HIS A 188 1.98 -11.63 -11.75
C HIS A 188 1.48 -13.06 -11.97
N SER A 189 0.97 -13.33 -13.18
CA SER A 189 0.40 -14.65 -13.52
C SER A 189 1.41 -15.79 -13.35
N HIS A 190 2.66 -15.59 -13.76
CA HIS A 190 3.71 -16.58 -13.58
C HIS A 190 4.08 -16.79 -12.09
N VAL A 191 4.14 -15.72 -11.33
CA VAL A 191 4.47 -15.82 -9.90
C VAL A 191 3.30 -16.38 -9.09
N TYR A 192 2.06 -16.05 -9.45
CA TYR A 192 0.87 -16.68 -8.89
C TYR A 192 0.93 -18.21 -9.03
N ASP A 193 1.13 -18.70 -10.26
CA ASP A 193 1.20 -20.15 -10.53
C ASP A 193 2.34 -20.79 -9.72
N TYR A 194 3.49 -20.13 -9.61
CA TYR A 194 4.62 -20.62 -8.82
C TYR A 194 4.33 -20.71 -7.32
N ILE A 195 3.72 -19.69 -6.75
CA ILE A 195 3.32 -19.70 -5.33
C ILE A 195 2.31 -20.81 -5.08
N LYS A 196 1.27 -20.91 -5.91
CA LYS A 196 0.22 -21.94 -5.77
C LYS A 196 0.75 -23.37 -5.93
N ALA A 197 1.80 -23.57 -6.74
CA ALA A 197 2.45 -24.87 -6.88
C ALA A 197 3.25 -25.27 -5.62
N LYS A 198 3.85 -24.30 -4.92
CA LYS A 198 4.68 -24.55 -3.72
C LYS A 198 3.90 -24.47 -2.40
N PHE A 199 2.99 -23.50 -2.33
CA PHE A 199 2.20 -23.17 -1.14
C PHE A 199 0.73 -23.04 -1.54
N PRO A 200 0.02 -24.14 -1.87
CA PRO A 200 -1.35 -24.08 -2.40
C PRO A 200 -2.33 -23.37 -1.44
N GLU A 201 -2.08 -23.45 -0.13
CA GLU A 201 -2.94 -22.84 0.89
C GLU A 201 -2.71 -21.33 1.07
N HIS A 202 -1.59 -20.78 0.57
CA HIS A 202 -1.31 -19.36 0.73
C HIS A 202 -2.12 -18.54 -0.28
N PRO A 203 -2.99 -17.62 0.17
CA PRO A 203 -3.71 -16.74 -0.73
C PRO A 203 -2.76 -15.76 -1.42
N VAL A 204 -2.98 -15.57 -2.71
CA VAL A 204 -2.21 -14.64 -3.55
C VAL A 204 -3.15 -13.60 -4.13
N GLY A 205 -2.79 -12.34 -3.96
CA GLY A 205 -3.54 -11.21 -4.50
C GLY A 205 -2.65 -10.09 -4.99
N ILE A 206 -3.31 -8.98 -5.28
CA ILE A 206 -2.69 -7.74 -5.71
C ILE A 206 -3.42 -6.58 -5.03
N SER A 207 -2.70 -5.54 -4.63
CA SER A 207 -3.35 -4.33 -4.10
C SER A 207 -3.59 -3.33 -5.23
N HIS A 208 -4.81 -2.86 -5.36
CA HIS A 208 -5.17 -1.75 -6.24
C HIS A 208 -5.55 -0.53 -5.42
N ASN A 209 -5.13 0.65 -5.83
CA ASN A 209 -5.68 1.88 -5.31
C ASN A 209 -7.12 2.04 -5.83
N ALA A 210 -8.08 1.95 -4.95
CA ALA A 210 -9.48 2.21 -5.24
C ALA A 210 -9.82 3.64 -4.81
N THR A 211 -10.38 4.42 -5.71
CA THR A 211 -10.60 5.84 -5.49
C THR A 211 -11.91 6.28 -6.14
N ILE A 212 -12.61 7.22 -5.53
CA ILE A 212 -13.75 7.88 -6.13
C ILE A 212 -13.25 9.10 -6.90
N PHE A 213 -13.48 9.12 -8.20
CA PHE A 213 -13.22 10.28 -9.05
C PHE A 213 -14.53 11.03 -9.30
N SER A 214 -14.62 12.29 -8.89
CA SER A 214 -15.78 13.13 -9.11
C SER A 214 -15.45 14.32 -10.03
N ALA A 215 -16.44 14.81 -10.74
CA ALA A 215 -16.33 16.03 -11.53
C ALA A 215 -17.05 17.18 -10.81
N GLU A 216 -16.38 18.29 -10.61
CA GLU A 216 -16.95 19.48 -9.97
C GLU A 216 -17.64 20.40 -10.99
N ASN A 217 -17.32 20.20 -12.28
CA ASN A 217 -17.94 20.91 -13.39
C ASN A 217 -17.94 20.06 -14.67
N LEU A 218 -18.56 20.58 -15.73
CA LEU A 218 -18.68 19.87 -17.01
C LEU A 218 -17.31 19.57 -17.65
N LEU A 219 -16.31 20.43 -17.48
CA LEU A 219 -14.95 20.23 -18.02
C LEU A 219 -14.19 19.13 -17.26
N GLY A 220 -14.46 18.95 -15.97
CA GLY A 220 -13.88 17.89 -15.15
C GLY A 220 -14.50 16.50 -15.41
N TRP A 221 -15.66 16.43 -16.08
CA TRP A 221 -16.37 15.16 -16.27
C TRP A 221 -15.57 14.12 -17.05
N PHE A 222 -15.01 14.49 -18.19
CA PHE A 222 -14.26 13.56 -19.03
C PHE A 222 -12.94 13.08 -18.37
N PRO A 223 -12.08 13.96 -17.79
CA PRO A 223 -10.90 13.53 -17.05
C PRO A 223 -11.23 12.61 -15.87
N ALA A 224 -12.27 12.92 -15.09
CA ALA A 224 -12.69 12.08 -13.97
C ALA A 224 -13.13 10.67 -14.44
N ARG A 225 -13.92 10.59 -15.53
CA ARG A 225 -14.34 9.32 -16.11
C ARG A 225 -13.18 8.48 -16.65
N LEU A 226 -12.20 9.15 -17.26
CA LEU A 226 -11.00 8.49 -17.77
C LEU A 226 -10.14 7.95 -16.62
N ALA A 227 -9.95 8.73 -15.55
CA ALA A 227 -9.25 8.29 -14.35
C ALA A 227 -9.98 7.11 -13.68
N ASP A 228 -11.29 7.20 -13.51
CA ASP A 228 -12.12 6.13 -12.97
C ASP A 228 -11.97 4.84 -13.79
N TRP A 229 -12.10 4.93 -15.11
CA TRP A 229 -11.92 3.78 -15.98
C TRP A 229 -10.52 3.15 -15.85
N TRP A 230 -9.46 3.97 -15.83
CA TRP A 230 -8.08 3.48 -15.69
C TRP A 230 -7.86 2.78 -14.35
N PHE A 231 -8.28 3.42 -13.25
CA PHE A 231 -8.03 2.92 -11.89
C PHE A 231 -8.93 1.73 -11.52
N MET A 232 -10.20 1.79 -11.88
CA MET A 232 -11.22 0.86 -11.37
C MET A 232 -11.62 -0.24 -12.35
N GLU A 233 -11.24 -0.10 -13.65
CA GLU A 233 -11.64 -1.05 -14.68
C GLU A 233 -10.45 -1.61 -15.46
N TYR A 234 -9.68 -0.72 -16.12
CA TYR A 234 -8.62 -1.14 -17.04
C TYR A 234 -7.50 -1.87 -16.32
N VAL A 235 -6.91 -1.27 -15.29
CA VAL A 235 -5.77 -1.88 -14.60
C VAL A 235 -6.20 -3.14 -13.85
N PRO A 236 -7.22 -3.13 -12.98
CA PRO A 236 -7.65 -4.36 -12.29
C PRO A 236 -8.03 -5.50 -13.25
N GLY A 237 -8.61 -5.18 -14.41
CA GLY A 237 -8.99 -6.17 -15.43
C GLY A 237 -7.81 -6.92 -16.09
N HIS A 238 -6.57 -6.48 -15.87
CA HIS A 238 -5.37 -7.19 -16.35
C HIS A 238 -4.87 -8.26 -15.37
N PHE A 239 -5.36 -8.27 -14.12
CA PHE A 239 -4.88 -9.16 -13.07
C PHE A 239 -5.96 -10.17 -12.65
N GLU A 240 -6.18 -11.18 -13.49
CA GLU A 240 -7.30 -12.13 -13.33
C GLU A 240 -7.00 -13.26 -12.32
N LYS A 241 -5.73 -13.68 -12.21
CA LYS A 241 -5.32 -14.76 -11.32
C LYS A 241 -5.11 -14.25 -9.90
N VAL A 242 -6.18 -14.15 -9.12
CA VAL A 242 -6.12 -13.75 -7.70
C VAL A 242 -7.02 -14.62 -6.84
N ASP A 243 -6.59 -14.90 -5.62
CA ASP A 243 -7.41 -15.51 -4.58
C ASP A 243 -8.20 -14.46 -3.80
N PHE A 244 -7.69 -13.22 -3.73
CA PHE A 244 -8.36 -12.05 -3.16
C PHE A 244 -8.00 -10.77 -3.91
N PHE A 245 -8.90 -9.78 -3.89
CA PHE A 245 -8.59 -8.42 -4.30
C PHE A 245 -8.12 -7.61 -3.10
N GLY A 246 -6.88 -7.12 -3.16
CA GLY A 246 -6.38 -6.12 -2.24
C GLY A 246 -6.84 -4.73 -2.67
N MET A 247 -7.28 -3.93 -1.71
CA MET A 247 -7.78 -2.57 -1.92
C MET A 247 -7.04 -1.60 -1.01
N SER A 248 -6.39 -0.59 -1.60
CA SER A 248 -5.95 0.61 -0.89
C SER A 248 -6.97 1.71 -1.12
N TYR A 249 -7.43 2.37 -0.07
CA TYR A 249 -8.39 3.47 -0.18
C TYR A 249 -8.01 4.62 0.73
N TYR A 250 -7.98 5.84 0.20
CA TYR A 250 -7.61 7.03 0.97
C TYR A 250 -8.63 8.15 0.92
N GLY A 251 -9.39 8.26 -0.17
CA GLY A 251 -10.38 9.32 -0.28
C GLY A 251 -10.95 9.51 -1.67
N ARG A 252 -11.51 10.69 -1.90
CA ARG A 252 -12.07 11.12 -3.18
C ARG A 252 -11.12 12.10 -3.87
N ILE A 253 -11.05 12.06 -5.20
CA ILE A 253 -10.29 12.98 -6.04
C ILE A 253 -11.26 13.75 -6.94
N PRO A 254 -11.61 15.00 -6.57
CA PRO A 254 -12.42 15.86 -7.42
C PRO A 254 -11.62 16.39 -8.63
N HIS A 255 -12.31 16.67 -9.74
CA HIS A 255 -11.73 17.21 -10.96
C HIS A 255 -12.37 18.55 -11.34
N ASP A 256 -11.54 19.60 -11.47
CA ASP A 256 -11.95 20.96 -11.85
C ASP A 256 -10.91 21.68 -12.76
N PRO A 257 -10.84 21.46 -14.07
CA PRO A 257 -11.00 20.18 -14.78
C PRO A 257 -9.90 19.17 -14.43
N MET A 258 -8.77 19.63 -13.86
CA MET A 258 -7.65 18.78 -13.42
C MET A 258 -7.97 18.17 -12.05
N PRO A 259 -7.34 17.04 -11.71
CA PRO A 259 -7.53 16.45 -10.38
C PRO A 259 -7.04 17.39 -9.28
N ILE A 260 -7.86 17.57 -8.25
CA ILE A 260 -7.50 18.31 -7.03
C ILE A 260 -6.85 17.30 -6.07
N THR A 261 -5.53 17.37 -5.98
CA THR A 261 -4.73 16.42 -5.19
C THR A 261 -3.54 17.10 -4.52
N TYR A 262 -3.01 16.45 -3.47
CA TYR A 262 -1.80 16.85 -2.76
C TYR A 262 -1.89 18.25 -2.14
N LEU A 263 -0.92 19.12 -2.43
CA LEU A 263 -0.81 20.44 -1.81
C LEU A 263 -1.97 21.40 -2.12
N GLU A 264 -2.76 21.12 -3.16
CA GLU A 264 -3.95 21.93 -3.47
C GLU A 264 -5.18 21.45 -2.66
N THR A 265 -5.17 20.21 -2.18
CA THR A 265 -6.31 19.59 -1.51
C THR A 265 -6.77 20.36 -0.28
N PRO A 266 -5.91 20.69 0.71
CA PRO A 266 -6.36 21.39 1.91
C PRO A 266 -7.04 22.72 1.59
N HIS A 267 -6.51 23.45 0.62
CA HIS A 267 -7.05 24.75 0.27
C HIS A 267 -8.37 24.64 -0.52
N LYS A 268 -8.34 23.94 -1.66
CA LYS A 268 -9.50 23.85 -2.56
C LYS A 268 -10.67 23.05 -1.94
N ILE A 269 -10.40 21.95 -1.26
CA ILE A 269 -11.46 21.15 -0.63
C ILE A 269 -12.08 21.88 0.55
N LYS A 270 -11.28 22.63 1.31
CA LYS A 270 -11.79 23.49 2.38
C LYS A 270 -12.70 24.61 1.83
N GLU A 271 -12.34 25.23 0.71
CA GLU A 271 -13.19 26.22 0.01
C GLU A 271 -14.54 25.62 -0.43
N MET A 272 -14.56 24.32 -0.77
CA MET A 272 -15.80 23.58 -1.08
C MET A 272 -16.61 23.20 0.18
N GLY A 273 -16.12 23.53 1.40
CA GLY A 273 -16.78 23.17 2.64
C GLY A 273 -16.75 21.65 2.96
N ARG A 274 -15.79 20.91 2.41
CA ARG A 274 -15.66 19.47 2.57
C ARG A 274 -14.53 19.12 3.53
N ALA A 275 -14.68 17.97 4.22
CA ALA A 275 -13.62 17.41 5.06
C ALA A 275 -12.45 16.92 4.20
N HIS A 276 -11.23 17.08 4.69
CA HIS A 276 -10.02 16.67 4.00
C HIS A 276 -8.91 16.30 5.01
N ASP A 277 -7.98 15.48 4.59
CA ASP A 277 -6.67 15.34 5.21
C ASP A 277 -5.64 16.24 4.48
N ASP A 278 -4.35 16.04 4.72
CA ASP A 278 -3.32 16.87 4.09
C ASP A 278 -3.08 16.54 2.60
N ILE A 279 -3.74 15.49 2.05
CA ILE A 279 -3.53 15.02 0.67
C ILE A 279 -4.84 14.86 -0.10
N TRP A 280 -5.89 14.29 0.52
CA TRP A 280 -7.14 13.94 -0.15
C TRP A 280 -8.37 14.52 0.53
N GLU A 281 -9.46 14.57 -0.21
CA GLU A 281 -10.76 14.78 0.39
C GLU A 281 -11.14 13.56 1.25
N TYR A 282 -11.44 13.79 2.52
CA TYR A 282 -11.90 12.76 3.45
C TYR A 282 -13.33 12.35 3.09
N HIS A 283 -13.48 11.13 2.58
CA HIS A 283 -14.75 10.64 2.04
C HIS A 283 -14.93 9.15 2.37
N PRO A 284 -15.24 8.82 3.63
CA PRO A 284 -15.32 7.41 4.07
C PRO A 284 -16.30 6.56 3.28
N GLU A 285 -17.46 7.10 2.89
CA GLU A 285 -18.51 6.40 2.13
C GLU A 285 -18.02 5.90 0.78
N GLY A 286 -16.98 6.52 0.23
CA GLY A 286 -16.35 6.06 -1.00
C GLY A 286 -15.72 4.68 -0.86
N LEU A 287 -15.22 4.31 0.32
CA LEU A 287 -14.73 2.96 0.56
C LEU A 287 -15.84 1.92 0.33
N ARG A 288 -17.07 2.19 0.85
CA ARG A 288 -18.22 1.30 0.62
C ARG A 288 -18.52 1.17 -0.87
N THR A 289 -18.56 2.28 -1.58
CA THR A 289 -18.78 2.29 -3.04
C THR A 289 -17.75 1.45 -3.79
N CYS A 290 -16.48 1.56 -3.43
CA CYS A 290 -15.41 0.77 -4.03
C CYS A 290 -15.54 -0.72 -3.70
N ILE A 291 -15.84 -1.07 -2.44
CA ILE A 291 -16.10 -2.45 -2.02
C ILE A 291 -17.23 -3.07 -2.81
N ASP A 292 -18.39 -2.40 -2.88
CA ASP A 292 -19.56 -2.88 -3.62
C ASP A 292 -19.23 -3.10 -5.11
N ARG A 293 -18.49 -2.16 -5.73
CA ARG A 293 -18.09 -2.25 -7.13
C ARG A 293 -17.19 -3.46 -7.41
N TYR A 294 -16.17 -3.68 -6.57
CA TYR A 294 -15.28 -4.83 -6.74
C TYR A 294 -15.97 -6.16 -6.45
N TRP A 295 -16.77 -6.22 -5.39
CA TRP A 295 -17.53 -7.42 -5.04
C TRP A 295 -18.51 -7.81 -6.15
N ASN A 296 -19.30 -6.86 -6.65
CA ASN A 296 -20.27 -7.11 -7.72
C ASN A 296 -19.60 -7.50 -9.04
N LYS A 297 -18.40 -6.98 -9.32
CA LYS A 297 -17.69 -7.25 -10.58
C LYS A 297 -16.93 -8.56 -10.55
N TYR A 298 -16.21 -8.85 -9.49
CA TYR A 298 -15.24 -9.94 -9.44
C TYR A 298 -15.69 -11.12 -8.58
N GLY A 299 -16.57 -10.92 -7.60
CA GLY A 299 -17.03 -11.98 -6.69
C GLY A 299 -15.92 -12.67 -5.91
N LYS A 300 -14.80 -11.97 -5.68
CA LYS A 300 -13.62 -12.49 -4.96
C LYS A 300 -13.55 -11.91 -3.56
N PRO A 301 -12.99 -12.64 -2.57
CA PRO A 301 -12.71 -12.06 -1.28
C PRO A 301 -11.93 -10.75 -1.38
N ILE A 302 -12.23 -9.80 -0.50
CA ILE A 302 -11.58 -8.48 -0.45
C ILE A 302 -10.71 -8.39 0.82
N ILE A 303 -9.52 -7.82 0.68
CA ILE A 303 -8.70 -7.38 1.82
C ILE A 303 -8.43 -5.89 1.62
N ILE A 304 -8.78 -5.07 2.63
CA ILE A 304 -8.33 -3.68 2.64
C ILE A 304 -6.84 -3.70 3.02
N THR A 305 -5.98 -3.61 2.02
CA THR A 305 -4.53 -3.76 2.16
C THR A 305 -3.83 -2.49 2.63
N GLU A 306 -4.48 -1.35 2.43
CA GLU A 306 -4.07 -0.06 2.96
C GLU A 306 -5.27 0.85 3.14
N ASN A 307 -5.36 1.49 4.28
CA ASN A 307 -6.27 2.60 4.54
C ASN A 307 -5.73 3.44 5.70
N GLY A 308 -5.81 4.74 5.58
CA GLY A 308 -5.34 5.69 6.59
C GLY A 308 -5.62 7.12 6.16
N VAL A 309 -5.21 8.07 6.99
CA VAL A 309 -5.32 9.51 6.72
C VAL A 309 -4.01 10.21 7.07
N CYS A 310 -3.66 11.22 6.27
CA CYS A 310 -2.52 12.09 6.53
C CYS A 310 -2.95 13.22 7.50
N ASP A 311 -2.63 13.06 8.78
CA ASP A 311 -3.08 13.98 9.83
C ASP A 311 -2.03 14.13 10.93
N GLU A 312 -1.45 15.32 11.05
CA GLU A 312 -0.46 15.62 12.09
C GLU A 312 -1.10 15.67 13.48
N SER A 313 -2.36 16.11 13.56
CA SER A 313 -3.06 16.33 14.84
C SER A 313 -3.56 15.05 15.52
N ASP A 314 -3.67 13.95 14.81
CA ASP A 314 -4.26 12.66 15.20
C ASP A 314 -5.80 12.68 15.43
N PHE A 315 -6.47 13.83 15.34
CA PHE A 315 -7.93 13.91 15.57
C PHE A 315 -8.72 13.24 14.43
N LEU A 316 -8.38 13.55 13.18
CA LEU A 316 -9.02 12.94 12.03
C LEU A 316 -8.73 11.43 11.96
N ARG A 317 -7.52 11.02 12.35
CA ARG A 317 -7.13 9.60 12.36
C ARG A 317 -7.95 8.78 13.34
N LEU A 318 -8.22 9.32 14.55
CA LEU A 318 -9.11 8.69 15.53
C LEU A 318 -10.54 8.51 14.98
N GLN A 319 -11.07 9.51 14.28
CA GLN A 319 -12.37 9.44 13.63
C GLN A 319 -12.36 8.43 12.46
N ALA A 320 -11.32 8.48 11.61
CA ALA A 320 -11.19 7.64 10.44
C ALA A 320 -11.16 6.14 10.79
N ILE A 321 -10.46 5.75 11.87
CA ILE A 321 -10.45 4.36 12.35
C ILE A 321 -11.88 3.89 12.66
N GLN A 322 -12.71 4.73 13.27
CA GLN A 322 -14.08 4.39 13.61
C GLN A 322 -14.97 4.31 12.37
N ASP A 323 -14.90 5.31 11.47
CA ASP A 323 -15.72 5.40 10.28
C ASP A 323 -15.43 4.25 9.30
N TYR A 324 -14.16 3.99 9.03
CA TYR A 324 -13.77 2.89 8.14
C TYR A 324 -14.06 1.51 8.75
N ALA A 325 -13.88 1.35 10.07
CA ALA A 325 -14.28 0.10 10.74
C ALA A 325 -15.79 -0.12 10.65
N GLN A 326 -16.60 0.93 10.78
CA GLN A 326 -18.06 0.83 10.61
C GLN A 326 -18.41 0.40 9.20
N ILE A 327 -17.88 1.04 8.18
CA ILE A 327 -18.13 0.73 6.76
C ILE A 327 -17.77 -0.72 6.42
N VAL A 328 -16.59 -1.17 6.85
CA VAL A 328 -16.17 -2.56 6.62
C VAL A 328 -17.08 -3.55 7.35
N HIS A 329 -17.44 -3.26 8.59
CA HIS A 329 -18.36 -4.10 9.36
C HIS A 329 -19.76 -4.19 8.72
N GLU A 330 -20.30 -3.07 8.25
CA GLU A 330 -21.60 -3.04 7.55
C GLU A 330 -21.53 -3.84 6.25
N ALA A 331 -20.47 -3.70 5.45
CA ALA A 331 -20.28 -4.48 4.23
C ALA A 331 -20.23 -6.00 4.52
N ILE A 332 -19.56 -6.42 5.59
CA ILE A 332 -19.53 -7.82 6.03
C ILE A 332 -20.94 -8.29 6.41
N LYS A 333 -21.72 -7.49 7.13
CA LYS A 333 -23.12 -7.81 7.49
C LYS A 333 -24.02 -7.96 6.26
N ASP A 334 -23.75 -7.21 5.21
CA ASP A 334 -24.46 -7.31 3.94
C ASP A 334 -24.03 -8.51 3.08
N GLY A 335 -23.13 -9.36 3.60
CA GLY A 335 -22.70 -10.60 2.97
C GLY A 335 -21.48 -10.48 2.06
N ILE A 336 -20.78 -9.34 2.06
CA ILE A 336 -19.54 -9.17 1.31
C ILE A 336 -18.38 -9.85 2.04
N ASP A 337 -17.64 -10.70 1.32
CA ASP A 337 -16.55 -11.46 1.89
C ASP A 337 -15.28 -10.60 2.04
N ILE A 338 -15.21 -9.82 3.12
CA ILE A 338 -14.02 -9.03 3.49
C ILE A 338 -13.23 -9.80 4.54
N LYS A 339 -11.98 -10.17 4.21
CA LYS A 339 -11.11 -11.01 5.04
C LYS A 339 -10.25 -10.23 6.01
N GLY A 340 -9.95 -8.95 5.73
CA GLY A 340 -9.03 -8.20 6.59
C GLY A 340 -8.90 -6.73 6.24
N TYR A 341 -8.23 -6.03 7.16
CA TYR A 341 -7.98 -4.61 7.09
C TYR A 341 -6.59 -4.29 7.64
N TYR A 342 -5.74 -3.64 6.83
CA TYR A 342 -4.41 -3.19 7.18
C TYR A 342 -4.34 -1.67 7.20
N PHE A 343 -3.92 -1.12 8.33
CA PHE A 343 -3.79 0.32 8.51
C PHE A 343 -2.49 0.82 7.85
N TRP A 344 -2.57 1.91 7.11
CA TRP A 344 -1.43 2.67 6.62
C TRP A 344 -1.27 3.95 7.43
N SER A 345 -0.17 4.08 8.17
CA SER A 345 0.99 3.22 8.27
C SER A 345 1.33 2.92 9.73
N THR A 346 2.22 1.97 9.97
CA THR A 346 2.67 1.61 11.32
C THR A 346 3.31 2.80 12.02
N TRP A 347 4.22 3.51 11.34
CA TRP A 347 4.82 4.78 11.78
C TRP A 347 4.99 5.74 10.63
N ASP A 348 5.20 7.04 10.92
CA ASP A 348 5.51 8.06 9.92
C ASP A 348 6.77 7.69 9.14
N ASN A 349 6.74 7.92 7.84
CA ASN A 349 7.80 7.51 6.93
C ASN A 349 8.03 8.54 5.82
N PHE A 350 8.84 8.22 4.84
CA PHE A 350 9.11 9.07 3.69
C PHE A 350 8.04 8.83 2.61
N GLU A 351 7.08 9.75 2.46
CA GLU A 351 5.95 9.60 1.53
C GLU A 351 6.34 9.97 0.09
N TRP A 352 7.08 9.09 -0.54
CA TRP A 352 7.48 9.15 -1.96
C TRP A 352 7.88 10.55 -2.42
N HIS A 353 7.23 11.08 -3.48
CA HIS A 353 7.49 12.42 -4.03
C HIS A 353 6.98 13.58 -3.13
N LEU A 354 6.20 13.30 -2.10
CA LEU A 354 5.73 14.30 -1.13
C LEU A 354 6.74 14.54 0.01
N GLY A 355 7.56 13.53 0.30
CA GLY A 355 8.62 13.64 1.31
C GLY A 355 8.20 13.26 2.72
N PRO A 356 9.02 13.60 3.73
CA PRO A 356 8.87 13.08 5.08
C PRO A 356 7.89 13.86 5.97
N THR A 357 7.17 14.84 5.44
CA THR A 357 6.24 15.67 6.23
C THR A 357 4.83 15.11 6.29
N MET A 358 4.53 14.10 5.50
CA MET A 358 3.20 13.46 5.48
C MET A 358 3.07 12.48 6.66
N ARG A 359 2.06 12.70 7.51
CA ARG A 359 1.89 12.01 8.79
C ARG A 359 0.77 10.98 8.75
N PHE A 360 1.11 9.72 8.44
CA PHE A 360 0.16 8.60 8.39
C PHE A 360 0.25 7.66 9.60
N GLY A 361 1.36 7.71 10.33
CA GLY A 361 1.72 6.70 11.32
C GLY A 361 0.77 6.61 12.51
N LEU A 362 0.51 5.40 12.99
CA LEU A 362 0.01 5.14 14.33
C LEU A 362 1.06 5.46 15.41
N TYR A 363 2.32 5.44 14.99
CA TYR A 363 3.44 6.03 15.74
C TYR A 363 4.00 7.22 14.98
N GLU A 364 4.27 8.29 15.69
CA GLU A 364 5.12 9.36 15.19
C GLU A 364 6.54 8.85 15.05
N CYS A 365 7.23 9.26 13.97
CA CYS A 365 8.65 9.04 13.79
C CYS A 365 9.35 10.38 13.59
N ASP A 366 10.17 10.77 14.55
CA ASP A 366 11.06 11.92 14.39
C ASP A 366 12.27 11.52 13.51
N LEU A 367 12.27 11.99 12.27
CA LEU A 367 13.32 11.64 11.29
C LEU A 367 14.70 12.25 11.59
N LYS A 368 14.87 13.04 12.66
CA LYS A 368 16.17 13.53 13.12
C LYS A 368 16.76 12.61 14.18
N THR A 369 15.95 12.22 15.14
CA THR A 369 16.36 11.36 16.26
C THR A 369 16.04 9.89 16.03
N MET A 370 15.19 9.59 15.07
CA MET A 370 14.60 8.27 14.78
C MET A 370 13.79 7.69 15.95
N ASN A 371 13.35 8.54 16.88
CA ASN A 371 12.48 8.10 17.97
C ASN A 371 11.06 7.81 17.44
N ARG A 372 10.44 6.76 18.00
CA ARG A 372 9.06 6.41 17.73
C ARG A 372 8.22 6.72 18.96
N MET A 373 7.15 7.47 18.78
CA MET A 373 6.22 7.81 19.84
C MET A 373 4.80 7.39 19.45
N ARG A 374 4.17 6.57 20.29
CA ARG A 374 2.82 6.05 20.04
C ARG A 374 1.79 7.18 20.13
N ARG A 375 0.90 7.24 19.14
CA ARG A 375 -0.23 8.17 19.12
C ARG A 375 -1.47 7.56 19.79
N PRO A 376 -2.42 8.38 20.27
CA PRO A 376 -3.73 7.90 20.74
C PRO A 376 -4.47 7.01 19.73
N SER A 377 -4.38 7.32 18.44
CA SER A 377 -4.90 6.45 17.38
C SER A 377 -4.27 5.07 17.35
N GLY A 378 -3.00 4.95 17.73
CA GLY A 378 -2.32 3.66 17.89
C GLY A 378 -2.92 2.81 19.02
N ASP A 379 -3.35 3.43 20.12
CA ASP A 379 -4.04 2.73 21.21
C ASP A 379 -5.43 2.24 20.78
N LEU A 380 -6.17 3.11 20.08
CA LEU A 380 -7.50 2.78 19.56
C LEU A 380 -7.40 1.62 18.55
N PHE A 381 -6.45 1.71 17.60
CA PHE A 381 -6.28 0.67 16.59
C PHE A 381 -5.84 -0.67 17.18
N ALA A 382 -4.90 -0.65 18.13
CA ALA A 382 -4.47 -1.86 18.83
C ALA A 382 -5.61 -2.53 19.60
N SER A 383 -6.41 -1.73 20.30
CA SER A 383 -7.61 -2.24 20.97
C SER A 383 -8.58 -2.91 20.01
N LEU A 384 -8.83 -2.30 18.83
CA LEU A 384 -9.64 -2.88 17.77
C LEU A 384 -9.02 -4.17 17.23
N ALA A 385 -7.74 -4.15 16.89
CA ALA A 385 -7.04 -5.25 16.22
C ALA A 385 -7.01 -6.53 17.07
N TYR A 386 -6.77 -6.41 18.37
CA TYR A 386 -6.71 -7.55 19.27
C TYR A 386 -8.07 -8.01 19.80
N SER A 387 -8.96 -7.08 20.12
CA SER A 387 -10.29 -7.43 20.64
C SER A 387 -11.29 -7.77 19.54
N LYS A 388 -11.03 -7.34 18.29
CA LYS A 388 -11.98 -7.37 17.15
C LYS A 388 -13.28 -6.62 17.46
N LYS A 389 -13.21 -5.64 18.38
CA LYS A 389 -14.36 -4.87 18.85
C LYS A 389 -14.02 -3.38 18.91
N ILE A 390 -14.96 -2.55 18.52
CA ILE A 390 -14.83 -1.09 18.64
C ILE A 390 -16.16 -0.47 19.06
N ASN A 391 -16.08 0.56 19.91
CA ASN A 391 -17.23 1.39 20.23
C ASN A 391 -17.23 2.61 19.29
N ILE A 392 -18.29 2.76 18.52
CA ILE A 392 -18.49 3.93 17.67
C ILE A 392 -19.20 5.00 18.46
N SER A 393 -18.55 6.15 18.65
CA SER A 393 -19.18 7.35 19.17
C SER A 393 -20.11 7.90 18.08
N ARG A 394 -21.39 8.06 18.32
CA ARG A 394 -22.23 8.85 17.42
C ARG A 394 -21.78 10.31 17.57
N SER A 395 -21.29 10.91 16.50
CA SER A 395 -21.26 12.37 16.41
C SER A 395 -22.71 12.84 16.50
N SER A 396 -23.05 13.52 17.58
CA SER A 396 -24.35 14.15 17.82
C SER A 396 -24.56 15.31 16.85
#